data_1b24f88e81e39b41d00a13d396f0fb9c
#
_entry.id   1b24f88e81e39b41d00a13d396f0fb9c
#
_cell.length_a   1.000
_cell.length_b   1.000
_cell.length_c   1.000
_cell.angle_alpha   90.00
_cell.angle_beta   90.00
_cell.angle_gamma   90.00
#
_symmetry.space_group_name_H-M   'P 1'
#
loop_
_entity.id
_entity.type
_entity.pdbx_description
1 polymer ?
#
loop_
_entity_poly.entity_id
_entity_poly.type
_entity_poly.pdbx_seq_one_letter_code
_entity_poly.pdbx_strand_id
1 'polypeptide(L)'
;MVTERQQNILNLIIDIFTKTHEPVGSKALQESINSSSATIRNDMAALEKQGLLEKAHTSSGRMPSVAGFQYYVKHSLSFDRLAENQVYEIVKAFDQEFFKLEDILQEATRILSDLSGCTVVALDVEPSRQKLTAFDIVVLGQHTALAVFTLDESRTVTSQFLIPRNFLQEDLNRLKTMIQERFLDQTVLDIHYKIRTEIPQIIQRYFTTTDNVMDLIEHIFKEMFNENIVVSGKVNLLNFANLAAYQFFDQPQKVALEIRENLIGDQMQSVRVADSQESCLADLAVISSKFLIPYRGFGILAIIGPVNLDYQQLVNQLNVVNRVLTMKLTDFYRYLSSNHYEVN
;
A
#
# COMPACT_ATOMS: atom_id res chain seq x y z
N MET A 1 15.21 -32.28 -2.77
CA MET A 1 15.56 -31.43 -1.61
C MET A 1 16.84 -30.70 -1.99
N VAL A 2 16.87 -29.39 -1.84
CA VAL A 2 18.03 -28.53 -2.16
C VAL A 2 19.06 -28.71 -1.03
N THR A 3 20.33 -28.94 -1.39
CA THR A 3 21.43 -29.02 -0.42
C THR A 3 21.91 -27.61 -0.06
N GLU A 4 22.58 -27.42 1.09
CA GLU A 4 23.12 -26.14 1.53
C GLU A 4 24.04 -25.51 0.44
N ARG A 5 24.89 -26.31 -0.22
CA ARG A 5 25.73 -25.83 -1.31
C ARG A 5 24.91 -25.38 -2.51
N GLN A 6 23.86 -26.10 -2.88
CA GLN A 6 22.95 -25.72 -3.97
C GLN A 6 22.18 -24.43 -3.62
N GLN A 7 21.77 -24.26 -2.37
CA GLN A 7 21.16 -23.03 -1.91
C GLN A 7 22.11 -21.84 -2.02
N ASN A 8 23.36 -21.99 -1.60
CA ASN A 8 24.39 -20.96 -1.75
C ASN A 8 24.65 -20.60 -3.23
N ILE A 9 24.67 -21.61 -4.12
CA ILE A 9 24.79 -21.41 -5.56
C ILE A 9 23.59 -20.62 -6.12
N LEU A 10 22.37 -20.99 -5.74
CA LEU A 10 21.15 -20.28 -6.16
C LEU A 10 21.17 -18.84 -5.68
N ASN A 11 21.51 -18.57 -4.42
CA ASN A 11 21.60 -17.24 -3.86
C ASN A 11 22.59 -16.36 -4.63
N LEU A 12 23.81 -16.88 -4.87
CA LEU A 12 24.83 -16.14 -5.64
C LEU A 12 24.40 -15.88 -7.09
N ILE A 13 23.71 -16.84 -7.74
CA ILE A 13 23.17 -16.62 -9.08
C ILE A 13 22.13 -15.51 -9.05
N ILE A 14 21.24 -15.48 -8.08
CA ILE A 14 20.23 -14.43 -7.92
C ILE A 14 20.90 -13.07 -7.69
N ASP A 15 21.86 -12.99 -6.76
CA ASP A 15 22.58 -11.76 -6.44
C ASP A 15 23.36 -11.18 -7.64
N ILE A 16 23.96 -12.02 -8.45
CA ILE A 16 24.66 -11.59 -9.67
C ILE A 16 23.65 -11.19 -10.74
N PHE A 17 22.62 -12.00 -10.97
CA PHE A 17 21.63 -11.78 -12.01
C PHE A 17 20.82 -10.50 -11.79
N THR A 18 20.41 -10.21 -10.55
CA THR A 18 19.66 -8.98 -10.23
C THR A 18 20.47 -7.70 -10.45
N LYS A 19 21.82 -7.79 -10.39
CA LYS A 19 22.71 -6.65 -10.61
C LYS A 19 23.13 -6.50 -12.08
N THR A 20 23.30 -7.62 -12.80
CA THR A 20 23.86 -7.60 -14.16
C THR A 20 22.81 -7.81 -15.25
N HIS A 21 21.67 -8.43 -14.90
CA HIS A 21 20.64 -8.91 -15.81
C HIS A 21 21.18 -9.88 -16.89
N GLU A 22 22.36 -10.51 -16.60
CA GLU A 22 23.01 -11.44 -17.51
C GLU A 22 23.02 -12.86 -16.93
N PRO A 23 22.93 -13.91 -17.78
CA PRO A 23 23.02 -15.30 -17.35
C PRO A 23 24.35 -15.59 -16.68
N VAL A 24 24.32 -16.28 -15.55
CA VAL A 24 25.49 -16.55 -14.70
C VAL A 24 26.16 -17.88 -15.09
N GLY A 25 27.43 -17.85 -15.40
CA GLY A 25 28.24 -19.03 -15.69
C GLY A 25 28.91 -19.62 -14.45
N SER A 26 29.22 -20.93 -14.46
CA SER A 26 29.88 -21.60 -13.32
C SER A 26 31.26 -21.02 -12.96
N LYS A 27 31.95 -20.36 -13.90
CA LYS A 27 33.24 -19.69 -13.63
C LYS A 27 33.09 -18.47 -12.73
N ALA A 28 32.01 -17.69 -12.89
CA ALA A 28 31.74 -16.51 -12.06
C ALA A 28 31.50 -16.85 -10.58
N LEU A 29 31.08 -18.08 -10.30
CA LEU A 29 30.81 -18.57 -8.94
C LEU A 29 32.03 -19.19 -8.24
N GLN A 30 33.14 -19.45 -8.96
CA GLN A 30 34.29 -20.17 -8.41
C GLN A 30 35.00 -19.39 -7.29
N GLU A 31 35.04 -18.07 -7.38
CA GLU A 31 35.70 -17.22 -6.38
C GLU A 31 34.95 -17.22 -5.04
N SER A 32 33.63 -17.39 -5.08
CA SER A 32 32.76 -17.34 -3.89
C SER A 32 32.46 -18.73 -3.32
N ILE A 33 32.60 -19.78 -4.14
CA ILE A 33 32.31 -21.17 -3.74
C ILE A 33 33.59 -21.99 -3.88
N ASN A 34 34.07 -22.50 -2.77
CA ASN A 34 35.30 -23.36 -2.75
C ASN A 34 35.02 -24.72 -3.40
N SER A 35 34.79 -24.73 -4.72
CA SER A 35 34.48 -25.93 -5.49
C SER A 35 34.94 -25.80 -6.95
N SER A 36 35.18 -26.93 -7.62
CA SER A 36 35.55 -26.92 -9.01
C SER A 36 34.41 -26.42 -9.93
N SER A 37 34.72 -25.77 -11.04
CA SER A 37 33.72 -25.36 -12.04
C SER A 37 32.85 -26.53 -12.53
N ALA A 38 33.38 -27.73 -12.58
CA ALA A 38 32.65 -28.95 -12.96
C ALA A 38 31.59 -29.31 -11.85
N THR A 39 31.97 -29.23 -10.59
CA THR A 39 31.08 -29.48 -9.46
C THR A 39 29.95 -28.42 -9.44
N ILE A 40 30.30 -27.14 -9.56
CA ILE A 40 29.32 -26.04 -9.63
C ILE A 40 28.35 -26.25 -10.79
N ARG A 41 28.84 -26.65 -11.96
CA ARG A 41 28.00 -26.92 -13.14
C ARG A 41 27.02 -28.08 -12.89
N ASN A 42 27.43 -29.12 -12.18
CA ASN A 42 26.55 -30.23 -11.82
C ASN A 42 25.47 -29.78 -10.84
N ASP A 43 25.79 -28.94 -9.85
CA ASP A 43 24.80 -28.37 -8.93
C ASP A 43 23.83 -27.44 -9.64
N MET A 44 24.32 -26.59 -10.58
CA MET A 44 23.44 -25.76 -11.42
C MET A 44 22.49 -26.61 -12.27
N ALA A 45 22.97 -27.74 -12.83
CA ALA A 45 22.11 -28.66 -13.57
C ALA A 45 21.07 -29.36 -12.67
N ALA A 46 21.43 -29.66 -11.43
CA ALA A 46 20.49 -30.20 -10.44
C ALA A 46 19.42 -29.18 -10.05
N LEU A 47 19.76 -27.90 -9.89
CA LEU A 47 18.81 -26.80 -9.63
C LEU A 47 17.91 -26.53 -10.83
N GLU A 48 18.45 -26.61 -12.07
CA GLU A 48 17.67 -26.53 -13.31
C GLU A 48 16.64 -27.68 -13.37
N LYS A 49 17.05 -28.91 -13.06
CA LYS A 49 16.15 -30.06 -13.03
C LYS A 49 15.05 -29.92 -11.97
N GLN A 50 15.30 -29.18 -10.90
CA GLN A 50 14.32 -28.85 -9.86
C GLN A 50 13.43 -27.65 -10.25
N GLY A 51 13.65 -27.03 -11.40
CA GLY A 51 12.91 -25.89 -11.89
C GLY A 51 13.28 -24.54 -11.24
N LEU A 52 14.35 -24.50 -10.43
CA LEU A 52 14.80 -23.28 -9.74
C LEU A 52 15.71 -22.39 -10.61
N LEU A 53 16.33 -22.96 -11.64
CA LEU A 53 17.12 -22.26 -12.63
C LEU A 53 16.62 -22.59 -14.04
N GLU A 54 16.86 -21.68 -14.95
CA GLU A 54 16.56 -21.82 -16.38
C GLU A 54 17.82 -21.62 -17.22
N LYS A 55 17.86 -22.30 -18.36
CA LYS A 55 18.95 -22.20 -19.31
C LYS A 55 18.71 -20.99 -20.22
N ALA A 56 19.70 -20.11 -20.33
CA ALA A 56 19.62 -19.04 -21.33
C ALA A 56 19.72 -19.60 -22.74
N HIS A 57 18.87 -19.17 -23.67
CA HIS A 57 18.79 -19.67 -25.02
C HIS A 57 20.09 -19.51 -25.82
N THR A 58 20.93 -18.53 -25.44
CA THR A 58 22.13 -18.12 -26.22
C THR A 58 23.45 -18.41 -25.51
N SER A 59 23.47 -18.90 -24.29
CA SER A 59 24.69 -19.09 -23.49
C SER A 59 24.66 -20.36 -22.65
N SER A 60 25.85 -20.79 -22.15
CA SER A 60 25.98 -21.88 -21.18
C SER A 60 25.59 -21.44 -19.73
N GLY A 61 25.25 -20.16 -19.54
CA GLY A 61 24.84 -19.60 -18.26
C GLY A 61 23.43 -20.03 -17.82
N ARG A 62 23.13 -19.78 -16.57
CA ARG A 62 21.81 -20.02 -15.99
C ARG A 62 21.23 -18.72 -15.44
N MET A 63 19.90 -18.64 -15.48
CA MET A 63 19.11 -17.55 -14.89
C MET A 63 18.19 -18.14 -13.82
N PRO A 64 17.83 -17.38 -12.79
CA PRO A 64 16.80 -17.79 -11.86
C PRO A 64 15.45 -17.90 -12.57
N SER A 65 14.69 -18.96 -12.30
CA SER A 65 13.28 -19.04 -12.67
C SER A 65 12.40 -18.30 -11.66
N VAL A 66 11.11 -18.11 -11.96
CA VAL A 66 10.12 -17.60 -11.00
C VAL A 66 10.13 -18.45 -9.71
N ALA A 67 10.14 -19.78 -9.85
CA ALA A 67 10.24 -20.70 -8.71
C ALA A 67 11.57 -20.55 -7.94
N GLY A 68 12.67 -20.20 -8.64
CA GLY A 68 13.95 -19.89 -8.01
C GLY A 68 13.88 -18.64 -7.14
N PHE A 69 13.27 -17.56 -7.62
CA PHE A 69 13.03 -16.35 -6.81
C PHE A 69 12.08 -16.61 -5.64
N GLN A 70 11.00 -17.38 -5.85
CA GLN A 70 10.10 -17.79 -4.76
C GLN A 70 10.82 -18.59 -3.68
N TYR A 71 11.68 -19.50 -4.09
CA TYR A 71 12.52 -20.30 -3.16
C TYR A 71 13.48 -19.41 -2.36
N TYR A 72 14.16 -18.47 -3.04
CA TYR A 72 15.08 -17.51 -2.42
C TYR A 72 14.38 -16.66 -1.35
N VAL A 73 13.26 -16.05 -1.70
CA VAL A 73 12.47 -15.23 -0.78
C VAL A 73 12.04 -16.03 0.46
N LYS A 74 11.66 -17.29 0.27
CA LYS A 74 11.17 -18.13 1.37
C LYS A 74 12.28 -18.63 2.32
N HIS A 75 13.51 -18.84 1.81
CA HIS A 75 14.54 -19.58 2.54
C HIS A 75 15.84 -18.79 2.78
N SER A 76 16.07 -17.72 2.03
CA SER A 76 17.37 -17.05 2.03
C SER A 76 17.28 -15.53 2.30
N LEU A 77 16.08 -14.95 2.24
CA LEU A 77 15.90 -13.53 2.52
C LEU A 77 16.27 -13.24 3.98
N SER A 78 17.22 -12.34 4.19
CA SER A 78 17.66 -11.88 5.51
C SER A 78 17.36 -10.40 5.70
N PHE A 79 17.35 -9.95 6.96
CA PHE A 79 17.17 -8.56 7.30
C PHE A 79 18.53 -7.93 7.64
N ASP A 80 19.25 -7.49 6.61
CA ASP A 80 20.53 -6.82 6.78
C ASP A 80 20.35 -5.32 6.98
N ARG A 81 21.39 -4.67 7.49
CA ARG A 81 21.39 -3.22 7.66
C ARG A 81 21.79 -2.57 6.33
N LEU A 82 21.06 -1.52 5.93
CA LEU A 82 21.53 -0.62 4.87
C LEU A 82 22.82 0.08 5.28
N ALA A 83 23.61 0.47 4.30
CA ALA A 83 24.77 1.30 4.52
C ALA A 83 24.35 2.65 5.14
N GLU A 84 25.18 3.20 6.05
CA GLU A 84 24.86 4.44 6.78
C GLU A 84 24.53 5.63 5.89
N ASN A 85 25.21 5.75 4.75
CA ASN A 85 24.94 6.79 3.75
C ASN A 85 23.54 6.67 3.13
N GLN A 86 23.06 5.45 2.85
CA GLN A 86 21.71 5.23 2.32
C GLN A 86 20.63 5.57 3.37
N VAL A 87 20.88 5.20 4.63
CA VAL A 87 19.99 5.58 5.74
C VAL A 87 19.94 7.10 5.89
N TYR A 88 21.10 7.77 5.83
CA TYR A 88 21.17 9.22 5.91
C TYR A 88 20.38 9.92 4.80
N GLU A 89 20.52 9.48 3.55
CA GLU A 89 19.77 10.07 2.42
C GLU A 89 18.26 9.89 2.58
N ILE A 90 17.81 8.72 3.06
CA ILE A 90 16.38 8.48 3.35
C ILE A 90 15.89 9.43 4.45
N VAL A 91 16.63 9.56 5.57
CA VAL A 91 16.24 10.44 6.68
C VAL A 91 16.20 11.91 6.22
N LYS A 92 17.21 12.35 5.46
CA LYS A 92 17.29 13.69 4.92
C LYS A 92 16.14 14.03 3.96
N ALA A 93 15.68 13.08 3.16
CA ALA A 93 14.55 13.27 2.25
C ALA A 93 13.24 13.56 3.01
N PHE A 94 13.10 13.08 4.25
CA PHE A 94 11.97 13.41 5.14
C PHE A 94 12.19 14.69 5.96
N ASP A 95 13.28 15.44 5.74
CA ASP A 95 13.57 16.65 6.51
C ASP A 95 12.84 17.88 5.97
N GLN A 96 11.50 17.80 6.05
CA GLN A 96 10.57 18.87 5.70
C GLN A 96 9.38 18.88 6.65
N GLU A 97 8.67 20.00 6.72
CA GLU A 97 7.42 20.10 7.47
C GLU A 97 6.26 19.51 6.66
N PHE A 98 5.38 18.78 7.34
CA PHE A 98 4.19 18.18 6.76
C PHE A 98 2.95 18.75 7.46
N PHE A 99 1.93 19.10 6.67
CA PHE A 99 0.71 19.71 7.17
C PHE A 99 -0.47 18.73 7.23
N LYS A 100 -0.36 17.58 6.57
CA LYS A 100 -1.37 16.52 6.58
C LYS A 100 -0.75 15.14 6.39
N LEU A 101 -1.49 14.11 6.81
CA LEU A 101 -1.06 12.70 6.70
C LEU A 101 -0.69 12.31 5.26
N GLU A 102 -1.50 12.74 4.30
CA GLU A 102 -1.29 12.42 2.88
C GLU A 102 0.07 12.88 2.37
N ASP A 103 0.57 14.04 2.82
CA ASP A 103 1.87 14.57 2.40
C ASP A 103 3.01 13.67 2.90
N ILE A 104 2.89 13.14 4.13
CA ILE A 104 3.88 12.20 4.71
C ILE A 104 3.88 10.88 3.93
N LEU A 105 2.70 10.35 3.60
CA LEU A 105 2.56 9.12 2.80
C LEU A 105 3.06 9.31 1.37
N GLN A 106 2.76 10.48 0.76
CA GLN A 106 3.25 10.82 -0.57
C GLN A 106 4.78 10.87 -0.61
N GLU A 107 5.41 11.46 0.39
CA GLU A 107 6.86 11.52 0.47
C GLU A 107 7.48 10.14 0.66
N ALA A 108 6.92 9.31 1.53
CA ALA A 108 7.37 7.93 1.72
C ALA A 108 7.31 7.11 0.42
N THR A 109 6.19 7.19 -0.30
CA THR A 109 6.03 6.48 -1.58
C THR A 109 6.97 7.01 -2.65
N ARG A 110 7.18 8.34 -2.72
CA ARG A 110 8.10 8.96 -3.67
C ARG A 110 9.53 8.50 -3.44
N ILE A 111 10.02 8.57 -2.20
CA ILE A 111 11.38 8.14 -1.84
C ILE A 111 11.62 6.68 -2.23
N LEU A 112 10.70 5.78 -1.88
CA LEU A 112 10.84 4.36 -2.23
C LEU A 112 10.76 4.13 -3.73
N SER A 113 9.90 4.86 -4.45
CA SER A 113 9.82 4.75 -5.90
C SER A 113 11.09 5.21 -6.58
N ASP A 114 11.69 6.32 -6.12
CA ASP A 114 12.94 6.84 -6.66
C ASP A 114 14.13 5.89 -6.39
N LEU A 115 14.16 5.25 -5.21
CA LEU A 115 15.21 4.30 -4.83
C LEU A 115 15.09 2.95 -5.54
N SER A 116 13.88 2.49 -5.76
CA SER A 116 13.60 1.13 -6.29
C SER A 116 13.42 1.09 -7.80
N GLY A 117 13.07 2.22 -8.42
CA GLY A 117 12.61 2.26 -9.81
C GLY A 117 11.27 1.54 -10.03
N CYS A 118 10.55 1.22 -8.95
CA CYS A 118 9.30 0.48 -8.95
C CYS A 118 8.09 1.40 -8.67
N THR A 119 6.90 0.84 -8.81
CA THR A 119 5.68 1.49 -8.34
C THR A 119 5.51 1.24 -6.86
N VAL A 120 5.23 2.31 -6.11
CA VAL A 120 5.05 2.22 -4.66
C VAL A 120 3.67 2.73 -4.27
N VAL A 121 3.03 1.99 -3.38
CA VAL A 121 1.69 2.27 -2.87
C VAL A 121 1.73 2.39 -1.36
N ALA A 122 1.10 3.43 -0.83
CA ALA A 122 0.77 3.53 0.59
C ALA A 122 -0.75 3.49 0.78
N LEU A 123 -1.21 2.64 1.69
CA LEU A 123 -2.59 2.55 2.14
C LEU A 123 -2.67 3.10 3.57
N ASP A 124 -3.63 3.96 3.81
CA ASP A 124 -4.02 4.37 5.16
C ASP A 124 -4.66 3.19 5.93
N VAL A 125 -5.06 3.42 7.17
CA VAL A 125 -5.89 2.47 7.92
C VAL A 125 -7.13 2.14 7.10
N GLU A 126 -7.55 0.89 7.13
CA GLU A 126 -8.75 0.42 6.43
C GLU A 126 -9.95 1.30 6.79
N PRO A 127 -10.67 1.88 5.80
CA PRO A 127 -11.78 2.80 6.06
C PRO A 127 -12.83 2.24 7.03
N SER A 128 -13.13 0.96 6.92
CA SER A 128 -14.11 0.25 7.78
C SER A 128 -13.86 0.42 9.28
N ARG A 129 -12.61 0.63 9.70
CA ARG A 129 -12.18 0.77 11.10
C ARG A 129 -12.12 2.20 11.60
N GLN A 130 -12.16 3.17 10.70
CA GLN A 130 -12.09 4.59 11.05
C GLN A 130 -13.39 5.04 11.71
N LYS A 131 -13.31 6.00 12.64
CA LYS A 131 -14.47 6.57 13.34
C LYS A 131 -14.80 7.96 12.83
N LEU A 132 -16.08 8.25 12.64
CA LEU A 132 -16.55 9.60 12.34
C LEU A 132 -16.50 10.46 13.61
N THR A 133 -15.59 11.43 13.68
CA THR A 133 -15.39 12.30 14.85
C THR A 133 -16.05 13.66 14.70
N ALA A 134 -16.24 14.15 13.45
CA ALA A 134 -17.02 15.35 13.19
C ALA A 134 -17.73 15.27 11.84
N PHE A 135 -18.86 15.97 11.74
CA PHE A 135 -19.63 16.11 10.50
C PHE A 135 -20.23 17.51 10.41
N ASP A 136 -20.13 18.10 9.22
CA ASP A 136 -20.81 19.38 8.90
C ASP A 136 -21.31 19.43 7.45
N ILE A 137 -22.25 20.33 7.18
CA ILE A 137 -22.73 20.68 5.84
C ILE A 137 -22.50 22.16 5.62
N VAL A 138 -21.68 22.47 4.60
CA VAL A 138 -21.36 23.85 4.20
C VAL A 138 -22.09 24.16 2.90
N VAL A 139 -22.97 25.17 2.92
CA VAL A 139 -23.66 25.64 1.72
C VAL A 139 -22.72 26.51 0.91
N LEU A 140 -22.42 26.10 -0.33
CA LEU A 140 -21.51 26.80 -1.23
C LEU A 140 -22.24 27.79 -2.17
N GLY A 141 -23.54 27.60 -2.37
CA GLY A 141 -24.36 28.42 -3.24
C GLY A 141 -25.84 28.04 -3.17
N GLN A 142 -26.67 28.58 -4.06
CA GLN A 142 -28.13 28.37 -3.99
C GLN A 142 -28.56 26.91 -4.12
N HIS A 143 -27.77 26.09 -4.81
CA HIS A 143 -28.15 24.71 -5.12
C HIS A 143 -27.01 23.70 -4.86
N THR A 144 -25.94 24.11 -4.19
CA THR A 144 -24.78 23.28 -3.98
C THR A 144 -24.34 23.35 -2.53
N ALA A 145 -24.08 22.20 -1.94
CA ALA A 145 -23.51 22.07 -0.61
C ALA A 145 -22.35 21.06 -0.59
N LEU A 146 -21.54 21.15 0.44
CA LEU A 146 -20.41 20.28 0.72
C LEU A 146 -20.65 19.60 2.07
N ALA A 147 -20.71 18.29 2.07
CA ALA A 147 -20.62 17.50 3.31
C ALA A 147 -19.16 17.33 3.67
N VAL A 148 -18.83 17.60 4.93
CA VAL A 148 -17.46 17.50 5.47
C VAL A 148 -17.48 16.49 6.60
N PHE A 149 -16.68 15.43 6.44
CA PHE A 149 -16.50 14.38 7.45
C PHE A 149 -15.09 14.46 7.99
N THR A 150 -14.92 14.38 9.30
CA THR A 150 -13.63 14.17 9.93
C THR A 150 -13.58 12.77 10.49
N LEU A 151 -12.60 11.99 10.05
CA LEU A 151 -12.37 10.62 10.51
C LEU A 151 -11.12 10.59 11.38
N ASP A 152 -11.21 9.94 12.56
CA ASP A 152 -10.11 9.80 13.52
C ASP A 152 -9.39 11.13 13.82
N GLU A 153 -10.14 12.25 13.90
CA GLU A 153 -9.66 13.60 14.17
C GLU A 153 -8.61 14.17 13.18
N SER A 154 -8.23 13.42 12.17
CA SER A 154 -7.11 13.80 11.29
C SER A 154 -7.39 13.70 9.78
N ARG A 155 -8.27 12.82 9.35
CA ARG A 155 -8.63 12.65 7.94
C ARG A 155 -9.92 13.40 7.64
N THR A 156 -9.85 14.36 6.71
CA THR A 156 -11.04 15.05 6.21
C THR A 156 -11.45 14.45 4.87
N VAL A 157 -12.71 14.03 4.78
CA VAL A 157 -13.35 13.58 3.54
C VAL A 157 -14.46 14.56 3.21
N THR A 158 -14.57 14.95 1.95
CA THR A 158 -15.60 15.86 1.49
C THR A 158 -16.40 15.27 0.34
N SER A 159 -17.70 15.50 0.35
CA SER A 159 -18.61 15.12 -0.73
C SER A 159 -19.45 16.32 -1.16
N GLN A 160 -19.27 16.76 -2.40
CA GLN A 160 -20.09 17.83 -2.95
C GLN A 160 -21.39 17.25 -3.50
N PHE A 161 -22.52 17.89 -3.19
CA PHE A 161 -23.83 17.46 -3.66
C PHE A 161 -24.73 18.62 -4.07
N LEU A 162 -25.73 18.31 -4.90
CA LEU A 162 -26.78 19.26 -5.25
C LEU A 162 -27.89 19.19 -4.20
N ILE A 163 -28.28 20.35 -3.68
CA ILE A 163 -29.40 20.47 -2.74
C ILE A 163 -30.68 20.12 -3.52
N PRO A 164 -31.49 19.13 -3.07
CA PRO A 164 -32.74 18.80 -3.73
C PRO A 164 -33.67 20.02 -3.81
N ARG A 165 -34.39 20.19 -4.94
CA ARG A 165 -35.20 21.38 -5.23
C ARG A 165 -36.30 21.65 -4.21
N ASN A 166 -36.74 20.60 -3.49
CA ASN A 166 -37.75 20.65 -2.46
C ASN A 166 -37.19 20.83 -1.04
N PHE A 167 -35.85 20.94 -0.88
CA PHE A 167 -35.23 21.17 0.42
C PHE A 167 -35.16 22.65 0.73
N LEU A 168 -35.59 22.96 1.96
CA LEU A 168 -35.37 24.24 2.62
C LEU A 168 -34.11 24.19 3.47
N GLN A 169 -33.64 25.36 3.94
CA GLN A 169 -32.51 25.44 4.85
C GLN A 169 -32.73 24.61 6.12
N GLU A 170 -33.97 24.51 6.60
CA GLU A 170 -34.33 23.69 7.75
C GLU A 170 -34.13 22.20 7.49
N ASP A 171 -34.36 21.73 6.27
CA ASP A 171 -34.18 20.32 5.91
C ASP A 171 -32.71 19.94 5.93
N LEU A 172 -31.81 20.83 5.48
CA LEU A 172 -30.35 20.64 5.60
C LEU A 172 -29.92 20.60 7.06
N ASN A 173 -30.47 21.47 7.91
CA ASN A 173 -30.19 21.45 9.35
C ASN A 173 -30.69 20.16 10.00
N ARG A 174 -31.87 19.67 9.63
CA ARG A 174 -32.40 18.38 10.10
C ARG A 174 -31.53 17.21 9.65
N LEU A 175 -31.09 17.21 8.39
CA LEU A 175 -30.17 16.21 7.87
C LEU A 175 -28.85 16.21 8.66
N LYS A 176 -28.26 17.39 8.87
CA LYS A 176 -27.04 17.54 9.68
C LYS A 176 -27.23 16.97 11.08
N THR A 177 -28.29 17.39 11.78
CA THR A 177 -28.59 16.94 13.14
C THR A 177 -28.78 15.42 13.19
N MET A 178 -29.56 14.85 12.28
CA MET A 178 -29.80 13.41 12.21
C MET A 178 -28.47 12.64 12.02
N ILE A 179 -27.58 13.09 11.13
CA ILE A 179 -26.29 12.47 10.87
C ILE A 179 -25.41 12.58 12.12
N GLN A 180 -25.34 13.74 12.76
CA GLN A 180 -24.55 13.93 13.97
C GLN A 180 -25.04 13.05 15.12
N GLU A 181 -26.34 12.98 15.37
CA GLU A 181 -26.92 12.17 16.44
C GLU A 181 -26.72 10.66 16.26
N ARG A 182 -26.67 10.18 15.01
CA ARG A 182 -26.68 8.75 14.70
C ARG A 182 -25.31 8.19 14.36
N PHE A 183 -24.40 9.01 13.86
CA PHE A 183 -23.17 8.53 13.26
C PHE A 183 -21.89 9.03 13.96
N LEU A 184 -21.91 10.10 14.74
CA LEU A 184 -20.74 10.51 15.51
C LEU A 184 -20.27 9.37 16.42
N ASP A 185 -18.95 9.22 16.53
CA ASP A 185 -18.24 8.19 17.27
C ASP A 185 -18.48 6.74 16.79
N GLN A 186 -19.19 6.56 15.67
CA GLN A 186 -19.39 5.25 15.06
C GLN A 186 -18.28 4.95 14.07
N THR A 187 -17.97 3.64 13.89
CA THR A 187 -17.06 3.22 12.83
C THR A 187 -17.72 3.39 11.45
N VAL A 188 -16.91 3.58 10.42
CA VAL A 188 -17.40 3.65 9.04
C VAL A 188 -18.15 2.37 8.66
N LEU A 189 -17.75 1.22 9.20
CA LEU A 189 -18.47 -0.05 9.02
C LEU A 189 -19.86 0.00 9.64
N ASP A 190 -19.98 0.47 10.88
CA ASP A 190 -21.28 0.59 11.54
C ASP A 190 -22.20 1.59 10.82
N ILE A 191 -21.63 2.71 10.34
CA ILE A 191 -22.38 3.70 9.56
C ILE A 191 -22.90 3.05 8.26
N HIS A 192 -22.07 2.27 7.57
CA HIS A 192 -22.48 1.56 6.36
C HIS A 192 -23.69 0.64 6.59
N TYR A 193 -23.68 -0.10 7.71
CA TYR A 193 -24.82 -0.93 8.08
C TYR A 193 -26.04 -0.10 8.47
N LYS A 194 -25.87 0.95 9.27
CA LYS A 194 -26.98 1.82 9.73
C LYS A 194 -27.68 2.54 8.60
N ILE A 195 -26.94 3.02 7.58
CA ILE A 195 -27.55 3.65 6.39
C ILE A 195 -28.53 2.70 5.71
N ARG A 196 -28.26 1.41 5.70
CA ARG A 196 -29.11 0.41 5.03
C ARG A 196 -30.21 -0.17 5.91
N THR A 197 -30.03 -0.18 7.22
CA THR A 197 -30.95 -0.86 8.15
C THR A 197 -31.76 0.11 9.01
N GLU A 198 -31.13 1.13 9.58
CA GLU A 198 -31.73 2.04 10.54
C GLU A 198 -32.31 3.29 9.86
N ILE A 199 -31.55 3.94 8.99
CA ILE A 199 -31.93 5.22 8.38
C ILE A 199 -33.24 5.12 7.58
N PRO A 200 -33.52 4.10 6.75
CA PRO A 200 -34.79 4.00 6.04
C PRO A 200 -36.01 4.00 6.98
N GLN A 201 -35.85 3.47 8.20
CA GLN A 201 -36.94 3.39 9.18
C GLN A 201 -37.20 4.69 9.91
N ILE A 202 -36.17 5.52 10.06
CA ILE A 202 -36.27 6.76 10.86
C ILE A 202 -36.41 8.01 10.01
N ILE A 203 -36.07 7.94 8.72
CA ILE A 203 -36.05 9.11 7.82
C ILE A 203 -37.43 9.81 7.77
N GLN A 204 -38.52 9.06 7.83
CA GLN A 204 -39.89 9.57 7.85
C GLN A 204 -40.18 10.44 9.09
N ARG A 205 -39.39 10.33 10.15
CA ARG A 205 -39.54 11.17 11.36
C ARG A 205 -38.93 12.57 11.18
N TYR A 206 -37.97 12.69 10.28
CA TYR A 206 -37.25 13.93 10.02
C TYR A 206 -37.72 14.67 8.77
N PHE A 207 -38.24 13.94 7.78
CA PHE A 207 -38.60 14.48 6.47
C PHE A 207 -40.01 14.06 6.05
N THR A 208 -40.73 14.98 5.40
CA THR A 208 -42.07 14.73 4.86
C THR A 208 -42.07 13.97 3.54
N THR A 209 -40.98 14.05 2.78
CA THR A 209 -40.76 13.30 1.53
C THR A 209 -39.48 12.48 1.64
N THR A 210 -39.57 11.18 1.40
CA THR A 210 -38.49 10.24 1.70
C THR A 210 -37.64 9.85 0.49
N ASP A 211 -38.21 9.89 -0.72
CA ASP A 211 -37.62 9.23 -1.89
C ASP A 211 -36.27 9.80 -2.34
N ASN A 212 -36.05 11.10 -2.19
CA ASN A 212 -34.79 11.74 -2.59
C ASN A 212 -33.76 11.84 -1.44
N VAL A 213 -34.17 11.59 -0.19
CA VAL A 213 -33.29 11.77 0.98
C VAL A 213 -32.34 10.58 1.13
N MET A 214 -32.82 9.37 0.84
CA MET A 214 -31.98 8.17 0.89
C MET A 214 -30.88 8.21 -0.16
N ASP A 215 -31.23 8.53 -1.39
CA ASP A 215 -30.27 8.68 -2.50
C ASP A 215 -29.22 9.74 -2.16
N LEU A 216 -29.68 10.85 -1.54
CA LEU A 216 -28.78 11.91 -1.09
C LEU A 216 -27.82 11.44 -0.01
N ILE A 217 -28.30 10.71 0.99
CA ILE A 217 -27.46 10.15 2.07
C ILE A 217 -26.45 9.16 1.48
N GLU A 218 -26.86 8.23 0.63
CA GLU A 218 -25.96 7.30 -0.03
C GLU A 218 -24.89 8.01 -0.84
N HIS A 219 -25.28 9.06 -1.58
CA HIS A 219 -24.35 9.88 -2.35
C HIS A 219 -23.34 10.61 -1.46
N ILE A 220 -23.83 11.27 -0.40
CA ILE A 220 -22.98 12.03 0.55
C ILE A 220 -21.94 11.11 1.20
N PHE A 221 -22.33 9.91 1.62
CA PHE A 221 -21.44 8.99 2.32
C PHE A 221 -20.53 8.16 1.44
N LYS A 222 -20.74 8.13 0.12
CA LYS A 222 -19.99 7.30 -0.83
C LYS A 222 -18.47 7.48 -0.69
N GLU A 223 -18.01 8.72 -0.64
CA GLU A 223 -16.58 9.04 -0.58
C GLU A 223 -15.92 8.61 0.74
N MET A 224 -16.70 8.52 1.82
CA MET A 224 -16.18 8.08 3.13
C MET A 224 -15.77 6.61 3.12
N PHE A 225 -16.38 5.79 2.26
CA PHE A 225 -16.07 4.35 2.15
C PHE A 225 -14.88 4.07 1.23
N ASN A 226 -14.36 5.09 0.56
CA ASN A 226 -13.23 4.92 -0.35
C ASN A 226 -11.90 4.75 0.41
N GLU A 227 -11.05 3.84 -0.11
CA GLU A 227 -9.69 3.69 0.36
C GLU A 227 -8.91 4.99 0.15
N ASN A 228 -8.11 5.36 1.15
CA ASN A 228 -7.10 6.40 1.01
C ASN A 228 -5.81 5.73 0.53
N ILE A 229 -5.53 5.89 -0.76
CA ILE A 229 -4.39 5.30 -1.44
C ILE A 229 -3.51 6.37 -2.04
N VAL A 230 -2.22 6.27 -1.77
CA VAL A 230 -1.18 7.14 -2.35
C VAL A 230 -0.29 6.27 -3.24
N VAL A 231 -0.09 6.70 -4.48
CA VAL A 231 0.70 5.95 -5.47
C VAL A 231 1.80 6.83 -6.04
N SER A 232 3.04 6.36 -6.01
CA SER A 232 4.18 6.98 -6.68
C SER A 232 4.81 6.04 -7.70
N GLY A 233 5.36 6.60 -8.76
CA GLY A 233 6.03 5.81 -9.80
C GLY A 233 5.11 4.91 -10.61
N LYS A 234 3.81 5.22 -10.75
CA LYS A 234 2.88 4.42 -11.57
C LYS A 234 3.40 4.21 -13.00
N VAL A 235 4.11 5.19 -13.56
CA VAL A 235 4.71 5.11 -14.90
C VAL A 235 5.75 4.00 -15.00
N ASN A 236 6.41 3.64 -13.90
CA ASN A 236 7.40 2.56 -13.88
C ASN A 236 6.81 1.21 -14.31
N LEU A 237 5.50 0.99 -14.09
CA LEU A 237 4.81 -0.22 -14.57
C LEU A 237 4.94 -0.43 -16.08
N LEU A 238 5.00 0.66 -16.85
CA LEU A 238 5.14 0.57 -18.31
C LEU A 238 6.49 0.00 -18.76
N ASN A 239 7.49 -0.02 -17.88
CA ASN A 239 8.81 -0.55 -18.19
C ASN A 239 8.87 -2.08 -18.06
N PHE A 240 8.00 -2.70 -17.26
CA PHE A 240 8.08 -4.13 -16.94
C PHE A 240 6.72 -4.85 -16.87
N ALA A 241 5.62 -4.15 -17.02
CA ALA A 241 4.27 -4.70 -16.97
C ALA A 241 3.50 -4.37 -18.25
N ASN A 242 2.35 -5.01 -18.41
CA ASN A 242 1.44 -4.72 -19.51
C ASN A 242 0.53 -3.52 -19.18
N LEU A 243 -0.16 -3.03 -20.21
CA LEU A 243 -1.09 -1.90 -20.08
C LEU A 243 -2.24 -2.19 -19.09
N ALA A 244 -2.65 -3.46 -18.96
CA ALA A 244 -3.72 -3.85 -18.03
C ALA A 244 -3.31 -3.63 -16.58
N ALA A 245 -2.06 -3.96 -16.20
CA ALA A 245 -1.52 -3.67 -14.88
C ALA A 245 -1.47 -2.16 -14.62
N TYR A 246 -1.07 -1.36 -15.60
CA TYR A 246 -1.09 0.10 -15.48
C TYR A 246 -2.50 0.65 -15.27
N GLN A 247 -3.49 0.18 -16.06
CA GLN A 247 -4.89 0.60 -15.95
C GLN A 247 -5.56 0.08 -14.66
N PHE A 248 -5.08 -1.01 -14.09
CA PHE A 248 -5.59 -1.53 -12.82
C PHE A 248 -5.48 -0.50 -11.68
N PHE A 249 -4.46 0.36 -11.71
CA PHE A 249 -4.28 1.45 -10.76
C PHE A 249 -5.30 2.60 -10.90
N ASP A 250 -6.14 2.58 -11.92
CA ASP A 250 -7.30 3.49 -12.01
C ASP A 250 -8.49 3.01 -11.16
N GLN A 251 -8.34 1.83 -10.51
CA GLN A 251 -9.33 1.22 -9.62
C GLN A 251 -8.74 1.09 -8.19
N PRO A 252 -8.62 2.19 -7.43
CA PRO A 252 -7.86 2.24 -6.16
C PRO A 252 -8.37 1.23 -5.13
N GLN A 253 -9.67 0.97 -5.09
CA GLN A 253 -10.24 0.01 -4.15
C GLN A 253 -9.81 -1.44 -4.44
N LYS A 254 -9.67 -1.82 -5.70
CA LYS A 254 -9.19 -3.15 -6.07
C LYS A 254 -7.70 -3.31 -5.80
N VAL A 255 -6.92 -2.25 -6.08
CA VAL A 255 -5.49 -2.21 -5.74
C VAL A 255 -5.30 -2.36 -4.23
N ALA A 256 -6.05 -1.62 -3.43
CA ALA A 256 -5.98 -1.71 -1.98
C ALA A 256 -6.35 -3.11 -1.47
N LEU A 257 -7.42 -3.70 -1.99
CA LEU A 257 -7.83 -5.06 -1.62
C LEU A 257 -6.71 -6.07 -1.88
N GLU A 258 -6.14 -6.07 -3.08
CA GLU A 258 -5.07 -7.00 -3.45
C GLU A 258 -3.80 -6.82 -2.59
N ILE A 259 -3.44 -5.57 -2.26
CA ILE A 259 -2.30 -5.30 -1.38
C ILE A 259 -2.60 -5.78 0.05
N ARG A 260 -3.83 -5.59 0.56
CA ARG A 260 -4.24 -6.07 1.89
C ARG A 260 -4.25 -7.59 1.98
N GLU A 261 -4.72 -8.27 0.94
CA GLU A 261 -4.70 -9.74 0.84
C GLU A 261 -3.30 -10.33 0.85
N ASN A 262 -2.29 -9.57 0.43
CA ASN A 262 -0.89 -9.98 0.50
C ASN A 262 -0.34 -10.03 1.94
N LEU A 263 -1.01 -9.40 2.91
CA LEU A 263 -0.62 -9.35 4.34
C LEU A 263 -1.70 -9.96 5.22
N ILE A 264 -1.81 -11.28 5.21
CA ILE A 264 -2.84 -12.02 5.95
C ILE A 264 -2.51 -12.08 7.44
N GLY A 265 -3.51 -11.81 8.28
CA GLY A 265 -3.41 -11.94 9.74
C GLY A 265 -2.41 -10.97 10.37
N ASP A 266 -1.60 -11.48 11.30
CA ASP A 266 -0.65 -10.66 12.09
C ASP A 266 0.69 -10.43 11.40
N GLN A 267 0.83 -10.81 10.14
CA GLN A 267 2.06 -10.59 9.39
C GLN A 267 2.36 -9.10 9.27
N MET A 268 3.57 -8.69 9.68
CA MET A 268 4.05 -7.31 9.56
C MET A 268 4.66 -7.03 8.19
N GLN A 269 5.12 -8.06 7.50
CA GLN A 269 5.75 -7.98 6.18
C GLN A 269 5.47 -9.23 5.36
N SER A 270 5.32 -9.07 4.06
CA SER A 270 5.16 -10.14 3.09
C SER A 270 5.89 -9.82 1.79
N VAL A 271 6.44 -10.84 1.16
CA VAL A 271 7.02 -10.78 -0.18
C VAL A 271 6.36 -11.83 -1.04
N ARG A 272 5.58 -11.40 -2.02
CA ARG A 272 4.95 -12.25 -3.03
C ARG A 272 5.74 -12.11 -4.33
N VAL A 273 6.12 -13.22 -4.93
CA VAL A 273 6.85 -13.27 -6.20
C VAL A 273 5.99 -14.04 -7.19
N ALA A 274 5.41 -13.35 -8.14
CA ALA A 274 4.47 -13.87 -9.13
C ALA A 274 3.56 -14.98 -8.55
N ASP A 275 2.29 -14.91 -8.76
CA ASP A 275 1.34 -15.89 -8.24
C ASP A 275 0.44 -16.37 -9.39
N SER A 276 -0.05 -17.60 -9.26
CA SER A 276 -1.01 -18.17 -10.21
C SER A 276 -2.44 -17.64 -10.07
N GLN A 277 -2.66 -16.65 -9.21
CA GLN A 277 -3.99 -16.05 -9.02
C GLN A 277 -4.39 -15.20 -10.23
N GLU A 278 -5.67 -15.16 -10.52
CA GLU A 278 -6.27 -14.31 -11.56
C GLU A 278 -6.30 -12.84 -11.12
N SER A 279 -5.12 -12.20 -11.10
CA SER A 279 -4.95 -10.80 -10.73
C SER A 279 -4.14 -10.05 -11.78
N CYS A 280 -4.38 -8.76 -11.91
CA CYS A 280 -3.57 -7.89 -12.78
C CYS A 280 -2.13 -7.73 -12.27
N LEU A 281 -1.84 -8.10 -11.03
CA LEU A 281 -0.51 -8.09 -10.41
C LEU A 281 0.09 -9.50 -10.27
N ALA A 282 -0.55 -10.54 -10.84
CA ALA A 282 -0.14 -11.93 -10.68
C ALA A 282 1.30 -12.20 -11.17
N ASP A 283 1.70 -11.57 -12.28
CA ASP A 283 3.03 -11.73 -12.88
C ASP A 283 4.11 -10.83 -12.24
N LEU A 284 3.76 -10.07 -11.23
CA LEU A 284 4.62 -9.09 -10.58
C LEU A 284 5.06 -9.55 -9.19
N ALA A 285 6.16 -8.96 -8.72
CA ALA A 285 6.55 -9.05 -7.31
C ALA A 285 5.88 -7.94 -6.51
N VAL A 286 5.36 -8.28 -5.34
CA VAL A 286 4.74 -7.35 -4.38
C VAL A 286 5.42 -7.52 -3.02
N ILE A 287 6.11 -6.49 -2.56
CA ILE A 287 6.77 -6.45 -1.25
C ILE A 287 5.98 -5.50 -0.37
N SER A 288 5.31 -5.99 0.65
CA SER A 288 4.42 -5.21 1.51
C SER A 288 4.89 -5.22 2.95
N SER A 289 4.74 -4.09 3.65
CA SER A 289 5.01 -3.97 5.08
C SER A 289 3.97 -3.08 5.75
N LYS A 290 3.52 -3.47 6.95
CA LYS A 290 2.66 -2.63 7.80
C LYS A 290 3.51 -1.56 8.48
N PHE A 291 2.97 -0.34 8.59
CA PHE A 291 3.53 0.74 9.40
C PHE A 291 2.49 1.24 10.39
N LEU A 292 2.95 1.69 11.55
CA LEU A 292 2.07 2.17 12.60
C LEU A 292 1.65 3.61 12.35
N ILE A 293 0.33 3.86 12.38
CA ILE A 293 -0.26 5.20 12.47
C ILE A 293 -0.75 5.36 13.90
N PRO A 294 -0.14 6.22 14.72
CA PRO A 294 -0.50 6.39 16.13
C PRO A 294 -1.99 6.62 16.32
N TYR A 295 -2.58 5.96 17.31
CA TYR A 295 -3.99 6.02 17.70
C TYR A 295 -4.99 5.44 16.68
N ARG A 296 -4.56 5.13 15.44
CA ARG A 296 -5.45 4.68 14.36
C ARG A 296 -5.24 3.22 13.95
N GLY A 297 -4.04 2.68 14.08
CA GLY A 297 -3.71 1.30 13.70
C GLY A 297 -2.62 1.20 12.66
N PHE A 298 -2.76 0.27 11.71
CA PHE A 298 -1.71 0.00 10.73
C PHE A 298 -2.15 0.39 9.32
N GLY A 299 -1.30 1.20 8.66
CA GLY A 299 -1.27 1.36 7.22
C GLY A 299 -0.38 0.31 6.57
N ILE A 300 -0.34 0.28 5.25
CA ILE A 300 0.50 -0.63 4.46
C ILE A 300 1.31 0.17 3.45
N LEU A 301 2.61 -0.12 3.37
CA LEU A 301 3.50 0.36 2.33
C LEU A 301 3.90 -0.82 1.44
N ALA A 302 3.72 -0.72 0.13
CA ALA A 302 3.97 -1.79 -0.82
C ALA A 302 4.81 -1.32 -2.01
N ILE A 303 5.80 -2.12 -2.41
CA ILE A 303 6.59 -1.96 -3.62
C ILE A 303 6.10 -3.01 -4.63
N ILE A 304 5.82 -2.58 -5.86
CA ILE A 304 5.32 -3.43 -6.94
C ILE A 304 6.27 -3.29 -8.12
N GLY A 305 6.84 -4.42 -8.54
CA GLY A 305 7.84 -4.42 -9.59
C GLY A 305 7.96 -5.77 -10.31
N PRO A 306 8.95 -5.93 -11.22
CA PRO A 306 9.18 -7.17 -11.93
C PRO A 306 9.69 -8.27 -10.99
N VAL A 307 9.65 -9.53 -11.44
CA VAL A 307 10.09 -10.67 -10.63
C VAL A 307 11.60 -10.67 -10.34
N ASN A 308 12.40 -10.09 -11.21
CA ASN A 308 13.86 -10.08 -11.13
C ASN A 308 14.45 -8.93 -10.30
N LEU A 309 13.82 -8.63 -9.16
CA LEU A 309 14.25 -7.57 -8.24
C LEU A 309 15.36 -8.04 -7.29
N ASP A 310 16.15 -7.08 -6.81
CA ASP A 310 17.01 -7.27 -5.64
C ASP A 310 16.15 -7.20 -4.35
N TYR A 311 15.52 -8.32 -4.01
CA TYR A 311 14.63 -8.43 -2.87
C TYR A 311 15.29 -8.04 -1.55
N GLN A 312 16.58 -8.39 -1.38
CA GLN A 312 17.34 -8.09 -0.17
C GLN A 312 17.47 -6.58 0.03
N GLN A 313 17.86 -5.86 -1.02
CA GLN A 313 18.00 -4.42 -0.98
C GLN A 313 16.65 -3.73 -0.77
N LEU A 314 15.61 -4.14 -1.50
CA LEU A 314 14.27 -3.53 -1.42
C LEU A 314 13.61 -3.72 -0.06
N VAL A 315 13.73 -4.91 0.54
CA VAL A 315 13.23 -5.17 1.88
C VAL A 315 13.94 -4.28 2.91
N ASN A 316 15.25 -4.12 2.80
CA ASN A 316 16.00 -3.26 3.70
C ASN A 316 15.63 -1.78 3.53
N GLN A 317 15.47 -1.29 2.29
CA GLN A 317 15.01 0.07 2.01
C GLN A 317 13.60 0.31 2.56
N LEU A 318 12.66 -0.62 2.31
CA LEU A 318 11.29 -0.57 2.83
C LEU A 318 11.28 -0.48 4.36
N ASN A 319 12.13 -1.27 5.04
CA ASN A 319 12.22 -1.27 6.49
C ASN A 319 12.74 0.08 7.04
N VAL A 320 13.73 0.69 6.41
CA VAL A 320 14.26 1.99 6.83
C VAL A 320 13.21 3.08 6.60
N VAL A 321 12.61 3.14 5.40
CA VAL A 321 11.55 4.13 5.11
C VAL A 321 10.37 3.94 6.06
N ASN A 322 9.97 2.71 6.36
CA ASN A 322 8.89 2.41 7.28
C ASN A 322 9.16 2.92 8.71
N ARG A 323 10.41 2.78 9.19
CA ARG A 323 10.82 3.33 10.50
C ARG A 323 10.77 4.86 10.51
N VAL A 324 11.32 5.51 9.49
CA VAL A 324 11.32 6.98 9.39
C VAL A 324 9.88 7.48 9.26
N LEU A 325 9.07 6.85 8.43
CA LEU A 325 7.65 7.14 8.29
C LEU A 325 6.92 7.06 9.64
N THR A 326 7.10 5.98 10.40
CA THR A 326 6.49 5.80 11.72
C THR A 326 6.94 6.89 12.70
N MET A 327 8.21 7.31 12.66
CA MET A 327 8.71 8.42 13.49
C MET A 327 8.03 9.74 13.12
N LYS A 328 7.98 10.09 11.83
CA LYS A 328 7.33 11.32 11.34
C LYS A 328 5.83 11.35 11.65
N LEU A 329 5.14 10.22 11.51
CA LEU A 329 3.74 10.08 11.91
C LEU A 329 3.56 10.26 13.42
N THR A 330 4.47 9.72 14.22
CA THR A 330 4.42 9.88 15.68
C THR A 330 4.59 11.36 16.08
N ASP A 331 5.52 12.06 15.44
CA ASP A 331 5.73 13.49 15.70
C ASP A 331 4.53 14.33 15.23
N PHE A 332 3.97 14.01 14.07
CA PHE A 332 2.77 14.66 13.53
C PHE A 332 1.57 14.51 14.47
N TYR A 333 1.27 13.28 14.93
CA TYR A 333 0.14 13.04 15.85
C TYR A 333 0.40 13.60 17.26
N ARG A 334 1.65 13.63 17.72
CA ARG A 334 2.01 14.33 18.98
C ARG A 334 1.73 15.82 18.88
N TYR A 335 2.05 16.44 17.74
CA TYR A 335 1.72 17.84 17.49
C TYR A 335 0.21 18.08 17.49
N LEU A 336 -0.58 17.26 16.82
CA LEU A 336 -2.05 17.36 16.79
C LEU A 336 -2.68 17.16 18.18
N SER A 337 -2.11 16.31 19.02
CA SER A 337 -2.61 16.06 20.38
C SER A 337 -2.12 17.09 21.41
N SER A 338 -1.17 17.96 21.07
CA SER A 338 -0.71 19.02 21.95
C SER A 338 -1.72 20.19 21.89
N ASN A 339 -2.21 20.64 23.05
CA ASN A 339 -3.10 21.81 23.19
C ASN A 339 -2.35 23.12 22.88
N HIS A 340 -1.96 23.34 21.63
CA HIS A 340 -1.30 24.57 21.21
C HIS A 340 -2.23 25.76 21.03
N TYR A 341 -3.55 25.58 21.23
CA TYR A 341 -4.58 26.63 21.11
C TYR A 341 -5.11 27.16 22.45
N GLU A 342 -4.46 26.90 23.56
CA GLU A 342 -4.64 27.76 24.74
C GLU A 342 -3.94 29.10 24.45
N VAL A 343 -4.59 29.93 23.64
CA VAL A 343 -4.28 31.35 23.55
C VAL A 343 -4.73 31.99 24.84
N ASN A 344 -3.79 32.45 25.66
CA ASN A 344 -4.00 33.34 26.78
C ASN A 344 -4.72 34.65 26.34
#